data_c1783896a228a7ee21e7baeb7698b3a9
#
_entry.id   c1783896a228a7ee21e7baeb7698b3a9
#
_cell.length_a   1.000
_cell.length_b   1.000
_cell.length_c   1.000
_cell.angle_alpha   90.00
_cell.angle_beta   90.00
_cell.angle_gamma   90.00
#
_symmetry.space_group_name_H-M   'P 1'
#
loop_
_entity.id
_entity.type
_entity.pdbx_description
1 polymer ?
#
loop_
_entity_poly.entity_id
_entity_poly.type
_entity_poly.pdbx_seq_one_letter_code
_entity_poly.pdbx_strand_id
1 'polypeptide(L)'
;MISTDYPLFDLPPRSIEPTLAEYLAEFPAVVLLGPRQAGKTTLARQWVDRLGDKAVYLDLELPSARRQLEDAEAYCKMHSGRLIVLDEVQRAPELFATLRGVIDERRRSGEAAGQFLLLGSASGVLLGQASESLAGRVAVLELSPFQLRELGQVNEVADDVSTENRLWLRGGFPLSYLAKSDAASMRWRQAVITSYLERDIPALGLKIPAETLRRLWTMLAHHQGQMLNQSQLAAALAVSGQAITHYIDVLCDLMLVRRLPPWVSPAGNVGKRLVRSPKVYVRDCGLCHALLDLPRLEAVLAHPIAGQSYEAMVIEQLITAAPQAQASFYRTAHGAEADLVLRLPQGETWVFEVKRSSAPVASRGFYEALKDVQSKRHFLVAPVPAAYPGRDGVQVMPVQQAVQLLAQQNG
;
A
#
# COMPACT_ATOMS: atom_id res chain seq x y z
N MET A 1 -2.16 3.20 -33.66
CA MET A 1 -3.26 2.87 -32.73
C MET A 1 -2.91 1.58 -32.02
N ILE A 2 -2.38 1.64 -30.82
CA ILE A 2 -2.13 0.46 -29.99
C ILE A 2 -3.44 0.24 -29.25
N SER A 3 -4.20 -0.79 -29.68
CA SER A 3 -5.39 -1.24 -28.97
C SER A 3 -4.96 -1.75 -27.60
N THR A 4 -5.30 -1.01 -26.56
CA THR A 4 -5.21 -1.43 -25.16
C THR A 4 -6.54 -2.11 -24.79
N ASP A 5 -6.93 -3.13 -25.56
CA ASP A 5 -8.08 -3.96 -25.26
C ASP A 5 -7.75 -4.93 -24.11
N TYR A 6 -7.62 -4.40 -22.89
CA TYR A 6 -8.08 -5.10 -21.71
C TYR A 6 -9.53 -4.63 -21.50
N PRO A 7 -10.52 -5.49 -21.67
CA PRO A 7 -11.87 -5.12 -21.32
C PRO A 7 -11.88 -4.74 -19.84
N LEU A 8 -12.27 -3.51 -19.53
CA LEU A 8 -12.37 -2.96 -18.16
C LEU A 8 -13.26 -3.82 -17.24
N PHE A 9 -13.94 -4.82 -17.80
CA PHE A 9 -14.91 -5.69 -17.13
C PHE A 9 -14.33 -7.00 -16.57
N ASP A 10 -13.08 -7.37 -16.92
CA ASP A 10 -12.45 -8.62 -16.48
C ASP A 10 -11.36 -8.43 -15.39
N LEU A 11 -11.34 -7.27 -14.74
CA LEU A 11 -10.41 -7.04 -13.63
C LEU A 11 -10.90 -7.73 -12.36
N PRO A 12 -9.97 -8.29 -11.54
CA PRO A 12 -10.34 -8.85 -10.24
C PRO A 12 -11.13 -7.85 -9.40
N PRO A 13 -12.19 -8.27 -8.70
CA PRO A 13 -12.91 -7.41 -7.77
C PRO A 13 -11.94 -6.94 -6.68
N ARG A 14 -12.04 -5.67 -6.31
CA ARG A 14 -11.15 -5.10 -5.31
C ARG A 14 -11.70 -5.39 -3.90
N SER A 15 -10.84 -5.95 -3.08
CA SER A 15 -11.19 -6.33 -1.71
C SER A 15 -11.57 -5.15 -0.79
N ILE A 16 -11.28 -3.92 -1.21
CA ILE A 16 -11.66 -2.70 -0.50
C ILE A 16 -13.11 -2.26 -0.76
N GLU A 17 -13.78 -2.81 -1.78
CA GLU A 17 -15.13 -2.37 -2.19
C GLU A 17 -16.19 -2.43 -1.08
N PRO A 18 -16.27 -3.48 -0.25
CA PRO A 18 -17.23 -3.51 0.86
C PRO A 18 -16.97 -2.37 1.86
N THR A 19 -15.71 -2.13 2.24
CA THR A 19 -15.34 -1.04 3.15
C THR A 19 -15.58 0.33 2.53
N LEU A 20 -15.37 0.49 1.22
CA LEU A 20 -15.69 1.73 0.51
C LEU A 20 -17.20 1.99 0.52
N ALA A 21 -18.04 0.95 0.33
CA ALA A 21 -19.50 1.06 0.42
C ALA A 21 -19.95 1.50 1.81
N GLU A 22 -19.41 0.86 2.84
CA GLU A 22 -19.68 1.17 4.25
C GLU A 22 -19.30 2.63 4.56
N TYR A 23 -18.09 3.06 4.20
CA TYR A 23 -17.65 4.42 4.48
C TYR A 23 -18.44 5.48 3.71
N LEU A 24 -18.84 5.19 2.46
CA LEU A 24 -19.74 6.09 1.72
C LEU A 24 -21.15 6.17 2.34
N ALA A 25 -21.60 5.14 3.06
CA ALA A 25 -22.86 5.17 3.79
C ALA A 25 -22.78 5.91 5.13
N GLU A 26 -21.58 6.06 5.70
CA GLU A 26 -21.36 6.66 7.03
C GLU A 26 -20.80 8.08 6.99
N PHE A 27 -19.91 8.38 6.02
CA PHE A 27 -19.20 9.65 5.96
C PHE A 27 -19.65 10.52 4.80
N PRO A 28 -19.69 11.86 4.99
CA PRO A 28 -19.98 12.81 3.90
C PRO A 28 -19.00 12.70 2.73
N ALA A 29 -17.73 12.51 3.05
CA ALA A 29 -16.69 12.35 2.04
C ALA A 29 -15.78 11.17 2.37
N VAL A 30 -15.31 10.48 1.32
CA VAL A 30 -14.29 9.43 1.42
C VAL A 30 -13.12 9.83 0.53
N VAL A 31 -11.90 9.79 1.08
CA VAL A 31 -10.66 9.96 0.33
C VAL A 31 -10.08 8.59 0.03
N LEU A 32 -9.95 8.25 -1.25
CA LEU A 32 -9.32 7.02 -1.72
C LEU A 32 -7.89 7.33 -2.17
N LEU A 33 -6.92 6.98 -1.33
CA LEU A 33 -5.49 7.11 -1.60
C LEU A 33 -4.93 5.83 -2.22
N GLY A 34 -3.78 5.95 -2.84
CA GLY A 34 -3.03 4.79 -3.35
C GLY A 34 -1.97 5.23 -4.34
N PRO A 35 -0.94 4.41 -4.59
CA PRO A 35 0.08 4.75 -5.55
C PRO A 35 -0.53 4.98 -6.93
N ARG A 36 0.14 5.78 -7.76
CA ARG A 36 -0.29 5.98 -9.13
C ARG A 36 -0.38 4.63 -9.85
N GLN A 37 -1.40 4.45 -10.70
CA GLN A 37 -1.66 3.22 -11.45
C GLN A 37 -2.04 1.98 -10.60
N ALA A 38 -2.43 2.15 -9.33
CA ALA A 38 -2.99 1.07 -8.51
C ALA A 38 -4.44 0.69 -8.87
N GLY A 39 -5.10 1.47 -9.75
CA GLY A 39 -6.46 1.21 -10.21
C GLY A 39 -7.56 2.06 -9.56
N LYS A 40 -7.23 3.18 -8.88
CA LYS A 40 -8.20 4.09 -8.23
C LYS A 40 -9.27 4.59 -9.20
N THR A 41 -8.84 5.18 -10.32
CA THR A 41 -9.72 5.69 -11.39
C THR A 41 -10.63 4.59 -11.93
N THR A 42 -10.09 3.39 -12.16
CA THR A 42 -10.86 2.24 -12.65
C THR A 42 -11.94 1.84 -11.65
N LEU A 43 -11.59 1.70 -10.37
CA LEU A 43 -12.54 1.38 -9.31
C LEU A 43 -13.65 2.45 -9.21
N ALA A 44 -13.27 3.73 -9.21
CA ALA A 44 -14.22 4.84 -9.13
C ALA A 44 -15.18 4.87 -10.34
N ARG A 45 -14.68 4.65 -11.56
CA ARG A 45 -15.53 4.57 -12.76
C ARG A 45 -16.50 3.40 -12.70
N GLN A 46 -16.06 2.21 -12.28
CA GLN A 46 -16.95 1.06 -12.07
C GLN A 46 -18.07 1.37 -11.05
N TRP A 47 -17.75 2.16 -10.01
CA TRP A 47 -18.75 2.63 -9.05
C TRP A 47 -19.75 3.61 -9.68
N VAL A 48 -19.27 4.59 -10.43
CA VAL A 48 -20.13 5.55 -11.15
C VAL A 48 -21.03 4.83 -12.13
N ASP A 49 -20.52 3.89 -12.91
CA ASP A 49 -21.29 3.10 -13.88
C ASP A 49 -22.41 2.28 -13.19
N ARG A 50 -22.12 1.71 -12.00
CA ARG A 50 -23.13 0.98 -11.21
C ARG A 50 -24.20 1.90 -10.62
N LEU A 51 -23.84 3.12 -10.21
CA LEU A 51 -24.76 4.08 -9.63
C LEU A 51 -25.58 4.86 -10.68
N GLY A 52 -25.12 4.90 -11.93
CA GLY A 52 -25.79 5.61 -13.03
C GLY A 52 -26.04 7.08 -12.69
N ASP A 53 -27.28 7.52 -12.84
CA ASP A 53 -27.66 8.93 -12.58
C ASP A 53 -27.45 9.41 -11.13
N LYS A 54 -27.14 8.50 -10.20
CA LYS A 54 -26.88 8.84 -8.78
C LYS A 54 -25.44 9.24 -8.52
N ALA A 55 -24.57 9.26 -9.54
CA ALA A 55 -23.19 9.68 -9.41
C ALA A 55 -22.76 10.55 -10.58
N VAL A 56 -21.76 11.40 -10.35
CA VAL A 56 -21.06 12.18 -11.38
C VAL A 56 -19.57 12.06 -11.18
N TYR A 57 -18.80 12.05 -12.27
CA TYR A 57 -17.35 11.88 -12.25
C TYR A 57 -16.64 13.02 -12.96
N LEU A 58 -15.65 13.63 -12.31
CA LEU A 58 -14.76 14.64 -12.85
C LEU A 58 -13.30 14.22 -12.69
N ASP A 59 -12.57 14.21 -13.80
CA ASP A 59 -11.12 14.04 -13.84
C ASP A 59 -10.44 15.41 -13.83
N LEU A 60 -9.85 15.80 -12.73
CA LEU A 60 -9.22 17.12 -12.55
C LEU A 60 -7.84 17.24 -13.23
N GLU A 61 -7.33 16.20 -13.86
CA GLU A 61 -6.24 16.36 -14.83
C GLU A 61 -6.71 17.15 -16.06
N LEU A 62 -7.99 17.02 -16.43
CA LEU A 62 -8.56 17.68 -17.60
C LEU A 62 -8.93 19.15 -17.32
N PRO A 63 -8.43 20.11 -18.13
CA PRO A 63 -8.80 21.52 -17.98
C PRO A 63 -10.31 21.77 -18.11
N SER A 64 -11.02 20.96 -18.92
CA SER A 64 -12.47 21.05 -19.09
C SER A 64 -13.23 20.70 -17.80
N ALA A 65 -12.77 19.71 -17.04
CA ALA A 65 -13.36 19.35 -15.75
C ALA A 65 -13.12 20.45 -14.70
N ARG A 66 -11.89 21.01 -14.66
CA ARG A 66 -11.61 22.15 -13.75
C ARG A 66 -12.46 23.39 -14.07
N ARG A 67 -12.71 23.69 -15.36
CA ARG A 67 -13.62 24.79 -15.73
C ARG A 67 -15.05 24.59 -15.23
N GLN A 68 -15.54 23.36 -15.15
CA GLN A 68 -16.86 23.07 -14.57
C GLN A 68 -16.94 23.39 -13.07
N LEU A 69 -15.78 23.44 -12.40
CA LEU A 69 -15.65 23.74 -10.97
C LEU A 69 -15.16 25.18 -10.71
N GLU A 70 -15.18 26.09 -11.71
CA GLU A 70 -14.91 27.52 -11.48
C GLU A 70 -15.91 28.12 -10.46
N ASP A 71 -17.19 27.69 -10.53
CA ASP A 71 -18.13 27.84 -9.43
C ASP A 71 -18.47 26.47 -8.83
N ALA A 72 -17.58 26.01 -7.97
CA ALA A 72 -17.69 24.68 -7.36
C ALA A 72 -18.94 24.57 -6.44
N GLU A 73 -19.37 25.67 -5.83
CA GLU A 73 -20.56 25.68 -4.97
C GLU A 73 -21.83 25.47 -5.82
N ALA A 74 -21.99 26.22 -6.93
CA ALA A 74 -23.11 26.07 -7.85
C ALA A 74 -23.12 24.67 -8.47
N TYR A 75 -21.94 24.14 -8.88
CA TYR A 75 -21.81 22.78 -9.41
C TYR A 75 -22.29 21.72 -8.38
N CYS A 76 -21.84 21.84 -7.15
CA CYS A 76 -22.25 20.91 -6.08
C CYS A 76 -23.76 21.00 -5.80
N LYS A 77 -24.35 22.20 -5.82
CA LYS A 77 -25.80 22.40 -5.65
C LYS A 77 -26.62 21.76 -6.76
N MET A 78 -26.18 21.88 -8.02
CA MET A 78 -26.80 21.25 -9.17
C MET A 78 -26.80 19.73 -9.07
N HIS A 79 -25.81 19.14 -8.40
CA HIS A 79 -25.65 17.70 -8.20
C HIS A 79 -26.02 17.24 -6.77
N SER A 80 -26.90 17.96 -6.06
CA SER A 80 -27.42 17.57 -4.76
C SER A 80 -28.09 16.18 -4.87
N GLY A 81 -27.92 15.34 -3.84
CA GLY A 81 -28.44 13.96 -3.83
C GLY A 81 -27.65 12.96 -4.69
N ARG A 82 -26.53 13.38 -5.27
CA ARG A 82 -25.61 12.52 -6.07
C ARG A 82 -24.27 12.41 -5.40
N LEU A 83 -23.61 11.24 -5.55
CA LEU A 83 -22.20 11.09 -5.26
C LEU A 83 -21.37 11.86 -6.28
N ILE A 84 -20.55 12.81 -5.83
CA ILE A 84 -19.60 13.55 -6.69
C ILE A 84 -18.22 12.91 -6.53
N VAL A 85 -17.70 12.34 -7.62
CA VAL A 85 -16.39 11.73 -7.69
C VAL A 85 -15.41 12.72 -8.31
N LEU A 86 -14.38 13.12 -7.55
CA LEU A 86 -13.31 14.01 -8.00
C LEU A 86 -12.00 13.21 -8.07
N ASP A 87 -11.53 12.96 -9.29
CA ASP A 87 -10.27 12.25 -9.50
C ASP A 87 -9.10 13.24 -9.61
N GLU A 88 -7.94 12.85 -9.10
CA GLU A 88 -6.71 13.66 -8.99
C GLU A 88 -6.95 15.00 -8.27
N VAL A 89 -7.68 14.95 -7.14
CA VAL A 89 -8.16 16.15 -6.39
C VAL A 89 -7.02 17.07 -5.93
N GLN A 90 -5.79 16.56 -5.80
CA GLN A 90 -4.61 17.39 -5.50
C GLN A 90 -4.25 18.41 -6.60
N ARG A 91 -4.89 18.31 -7.78
CA ARG A 91 -4.76 19.31 -8.87
C ARG A 91 -5.57 20.57 -8.64
N ALA A 92 -6.48 20.55 -7.65
CA ALA A 92 -7.36 21.67 -7.33
C ALA A 92 -7.49 21.79 -5.79
N PRO A 93 -6.40 22.10 -5.06
CA PRO A 93 -6.37 22.14 -3.60
C PRO A 93 -7.32 23.19 -3.01
N GLU A 94 -7.65 24.25 -3.75
CA GLU A 94 -8.61 25.27 -3.39
C GLU A 94 -10.03 24.72 -3.15
N LEU A 95 -10.37 23.59 -3.78
CA LEU A 95 -11.69 22.97 -3.62
C LEU A 95 -11.98 22.51 -2.19
N PHE A 96 -10.97 22.14 -1.41
CA PHE A 96 -11.18 21.61 -0.06
C PHE A 96 -11.93 22.60 0.86
N ALA A 97 -11.66 23.92 0.72
CA ALA A 97 -12.36 24.95 1.49
C ALA A 97 -13.84 25.03 1.08
N THR A 98 -14.14 24.99 -0.22
CA THR A 98 -15.51 24.98 -0.75
C THR A 98 -16.26 23.71 -0.36
N LEU A 99 -15.62 22.54 -0.50
CA LEU A 99 -16.23 21.25 -0.13
C LEU A 99 -16.64 21.20 1.33
N ARG A 100 -15.86 21.81 2.23
CA ARG A 100 -16.23 21.95 3.64
C ARG A 100 -17.56 22.66 3.82
N GLY A 101 -17.74 23.81 3.18
CA GLY A 101 -18.97 24.58 3.25
C GLY A 101 -20.17 23.81 2.69
N VAL A 102 -19.99 23.20 1.53
CA VAL A 102 -21.01 22.38 0.85
C VAL A 102 -21.42 21.18 1.70
N ILE A 103 -20.46 20.46 2.29
CA ILE A 103 -20.73 19.31 3.17
C ILE A 103 -21.60 19.75 4.35
N ASP A 104 -21.26 20.88 4.99
CA ASP A 104 -22.03 21.38 6.15
C ASP A 104 -23.44 21.83 5.74
N GLU A 105 -23.62 22.43 4.56
CA GLU A 105 -24.92 22.81 4.04
C GLU A 105 -25.79 21.59 3.72
N ARG A 106 -25.24 20.61 3.00
CA ARG A 106 -25.93 19.35 2.65
C ARG A 106 -26.33 18.54 3.89
N ARG A 107 -25.46 18.47 4.91
CA ARG A 107 -25.80 17.82 6.19
C ARG A 107 -27.01 18.47 6.87
N ARG A 108 -27.10 19.82 6.83
CA ARG A 108 -28.28 20.54 7.36
C ARG A 108 -29.54 20.26 6.56
N SER A 109 -29.41 19.94 5.28
CA SER A 109 -30.53 19.56 4.39
C SER A 109 -30.87 18.08 4.44
N GLY A 110 -30.21 17.29 5.31
CA GLY A 110 -30.51 15.86 5.48
C GLY A 110 -29.58 14.90 4.68
N GLU A 111 -28.64 15.39 3.89
CA GLU A 111 -27.65 14.58 3.18
C GLU A 111 -26.43 14.35 4.08
N ALA A 112 -26.50 13.38 5.01
CA ALA A 112 -25.46 13.18 6.02
C ALA A 112 -24.20 12.50 5.49
N ALA A 113 -24.31 11.64 4.48
CA ALA A 113 -23.22 10.78 3.97
C ALA A 113 -23.26 10.64 2.45
N GLY A 114 -22.24 10.02 1.84
CA GLY A 114 -22.20 9.67 0.42
C GLY A 114 -22.14 10.86 -0.55
N GLN A 115 -21.62 12.01 -0.11
CA GLN A 115 -21.62 13.21 -0.93
C GLN A 115 -20.43 13.25 -1.89
N PHE A 116 -19.23 12.85 -1.43
CA PHE A 116 -17.99 12.95 -2.19
C PHE A 116 -17.13 11.69 -2.10
N LEU A 117 -16.57 11.30 -3.26
CA LEU A 117 -15.44 10.37 -3.34
C LEU A 117 -14.27 11.11 -3.97
N LEU A 118 -13.21 11.32 -3.20
CA LEU A 118 -12.02 12.08 -3.59
C LEU A 118 -10.87 11.12 -3.84
N LEU A 119 -10.31 11.14 -5.05
CA LEU A 119 -9.19 10.26 -5.39
C LEU A 119 -7.89 11.07 -5.52
N GLY A 120 -6.81 10.50 -5.02
CA GLY A 120 -5.48 11.10 -5.15
C GLY A 120 -4.34 10.10 -5.09
N SER A 121 -3.24 10.46 -5.77
CA SER A 121 -2.05 9.61 -5.89
C SER A 121 -0.92 9.94 -4.91
N ALA A 122 -0.94 11.12 -4.28
CA ALA A 122 0.07 11.56 -3.32
C ALA A 122 -0.54 11.64 -1.92
N SER A 123 -0.12 10.76 -1.01
CA SER A 123 -0.75 10.60 0.31
C SER A 123 -0.49 11.77 1.26
N GLY A 124 0.75 12.23 1.38
CA GLY A 124 1.13 13.25 2.37
C GLY A 124 0.48 14.61 2.10
N VAL A 125 0.55 15.10 0.86
CA VAL A 125 -0.04 16.40 0.48
C VAL A 125 -1.57 16.35 0.58
N LEU A 126 -2.18 15.30 0.06
CA LEU A 126 -3.65 15.17 0.07
C LEU A 126 -4.20 14.96 1.48
N LEU A 127 -3.53 14.14 2.30
CA LEU A 127 -3.90 13.95 3.70
C LEU A 127 -3.78 15.25 4.51
N GLY A 128 -2.71 16.04 4.29
CA GLY A 128 -2.56 17.35 4.93
C GLY A 128 -3.73 18.26 4.61
N GLN A 129 -4.05 18.44 3.34
CA GLN A 129 -5.16 19.28 2.87
C GLN A 129 -6.53 18.78 3.37
N ALA A 130 -6.78 17.47 3.29
CA ALA A 130 -8.03 16.89 3.76
C ALA A 130 -8.17 16.98 5.28
N SER A 131 -7.10 16.75 6.04
CA SER A 131 -7.15 16.81 7.51
C SER A 131 -7.33 18.25 8.04
N GLU A 132 -6.75 19.25 7.37
CA GLU A 132 -6.95 20.65 7.77
C GLU A 132 -8.35 21.16 7.40
N SER A 133 -8.82 20.88 6.19
CA SER A 133 -10.07 21.45 5.67
C SER A 133 -11.31 20.64 5.99
N LEU A 134 -11.20 19.28 5.98
CA LEU A 134 -12.35 18.38 6.13
C LEU A 134 -12.33 17.57 7.44
N ALA A 135 -11.65 18.07 8.48
CA ALA A 135 -11.59 17.41 9.78
C ALA A 135 -12.99 17.01 10.30
N GLY A 136 -13.16 15.74 10.69
CA GLY A 136 -14.42 15.18 11.17
C GLY A 136 -15.52 14.97 10.11
N ARG A 137 -15.19 15.15 8.81
CA ARG A 137 -16.12 14.99 7.68
C ARG A 137 -15.65 13.95 6.66
N VAL A 138 -14.43 13.47 6.81
CA VAL A 138 -13.79 12.60 5.82
C VAL A 138 -13.28 11.32 6.46
N ALA A 139 -13.52 10.19 5.79
CA ALA A 139 -12.81 8.95 6.04
C ALA A 139 -11.74 8.73 4.96
N VAL A 140 -10.66 8.07 5.31
CA VAL A 140 -9.54 7.80 4.40
C VAL A 140 -9.39 6.31 4.20
N LEU A 141 -9.31 5.88 2.95
CA LEU A 141 -9.05 4.51 2.56
C LEU A 141 -7.79 4.44 1.68
N GLU A 142 -7.00 3.40 1.85
CA GLU A 142 -5.84 3.12 1.00
C GLU A 142 -6.15 1.98 0.02
N LEU A 143 -6.10 2.26 -1.28
CA LEU A 143 -6.12 1.26 -2.33
C LEU A 143 -4.70 0.83 -2.67
N SER A 144 -4.30 -0.33 -2.19
CA SER A 144 -3.03 -0.97 -2.57
C SER A 144 -3.09 -1.51 -4.01
N PRO A 145 -1.95 -1.81 -4.66
CA PRO A 145 -1.92 -2.71 -5.81
C PRO A 145 -2.60 -4.05 -5.52
N PHE A 146 -2.78 -4.91 -6.50
CA PHE A 146 -3.45 -6.21 -6.32
C PHE A 146 -2.88 -7.02 -5.15
N GLN A 147 -3.80 -7.62 -4.39
CA GLN A 147 -3.50 -8.48 -3.26
C GLN A 147 -3.81 -9.94 -3.60
N LEU A 148 -3.13 -10.91 -2.95
CA LEU A 148 -3.36 -12.35 -3.18
C LEU A 148 -4.83 -12.74 -3.04
N ARG A 149 -5.54 -12.14 -2.07
CA ARG A 149 -6.98 -12.41 -1.84
C ARG A 149 -7.88 -11.98 -3.01
N GLU A 150 -7.43 -11.01 -3.82
CA GLU A 150 -8.14 -10.53 -5.01
C GLU A 150 -7.87 -11.43 -6.22
N LEU A 151 -6.65 -11.95 -6.32
CA LEU A 151 -6.17 -12.73 -7.45
C LEU A 151 -6.61 -14.19 -7.42
N GLY A 152 -6.87 -14.76 -6.24
CA GLY A 152 -7.32 -16.14 -6.09
C GLY A 152 -8.74 -16.41 -6.63
N GLN A 153 -9.46 -15.38 -7.05
CA GLN A 153 -10.80 -15.48 -7.66
C GLN A 153 -10.76 -15.41 -9.20
N VAL A 154 -9.61 -15.09 -9.78
CA VAL A 154 -9.44 -15.05 -11.24
C VAL A 154 -9.02 -16.45 -11.70
N ASN A 155 -9.80 -17.02 -12.60
CA ASN A 155 -9.53 -18.33 -13.22
C ASN A 155 -8.06 -18.47 -13.60
N GLU A 156 -7.49 -19.62 -13.25
CA GLU A 156 -6.11 -19.99 -13.54
C GLU A 156 -5.81 -19.72 -15.03
N VAL A 157 -5.01 -18.67 -15.26
CA VAL A 157 -4.33 -18.57 -16.55
C VAL A 157 -3.44 -19.81 -16.64
N ALA A 158 -3.52 -20.53 -17.73
CA ALA A 158 -2.91 -21.84 -17.97
C ALA A 158 -1.34 -21.84 -17.97
N ASP A 159 -0.74 -21.09 -17.07
CA ASP A 159 0.71 -21.04 -16.86
C ASP A 159 1.07 -21.84 -15.60
N ASP A 160 2.15 -22.64 -15.67
CA ASP A 160 2.72 -23.43 -14.55
C ASP A 160 3.17 -22.62 -13.32
N VAL A 161 3.07 -21.28 -13.36
CA VAL A 161 3.51 -20.38 -12.28
C VAL A 161 2.33 -20.08 -11.35
N SER A 162 2.46 -20.43 -10.06
CA SER A 162 1.44 -20.12 -9.07
C SER A 162 1.14 -18.60 -9.00
N THR A 163 -0.09 -18.24 -8.65
CA THR A 163 -0.54 -16.86 -8.42
C THR A 163 0.40 -16.11 -7.46
N GLU A 164 0.86 -16.77 -6.40
CA GLU A 164 1.80 -16.22 -5.43
C GLU A 164 3.17 -15.89 -6.06
N ASN A 165 3.76 -16.81 -6.82
CA ASN A 165 5.04 -16.59 -7.50
C ASN A 165 4.92 -15.49 -8.57
N ARG A 166 3.80 -15.42 -9.29
CA ARG A 166 3.55 -14.34 -10.26
C ARG A 166 3.45 -13.00 -9.57
N LEU A 167 2.70 -12.91 -8.47
CA LEU A 167 2.61 -11.69 -7.66
C LEU A 167 3.98 -11.30 -7.10
N TRP A 168 4.73 -12.26 -6.57
CA TRP A 168 6.07 -12.01 -6.05
C TRP A 168 7.02 -11.48 -7.12
N LEU A 169 7.03 -12.08 -8.33
CA LEU A 169 7.88 -11.63 -9.44
C LEU A 169 7.47 -10.28 -10.02
N ARG A 170 6.17 -10.14 -10.37
CA ARG A 170 5.67 -9.01 -11.17
C ARG A 170 5.16 -7.85 -10.32
N GLY A 171 4.95 -8.07 -9.01
CA GLY A 171 4.27 -7.11 -8.14
C GLY A 171 2.75 -7.09 -8.38
N GLY A 172 2.07 -6.26 -7.59
CA GLY A 172 0.62 -6.13 -7.62
C GLY A 172 0.08 -5.02 -8.51
N PHE A 173 0.92 -4.19 -9.14
CA PHE A 173 0.41 -3.17 -10.06
C PHE A 173 -0.34 -3.84 -11.22
N PRO A 174 -1.61 -3.44 -11.50
CA PRO A 174 -2.47 -4.14 -12.47
C PRO A 174 -1.81 -4.40 -13.83
N LEU A 175 -1.23 -3.37 -14.45
CA LEU A 175 -0.60 -3.48 -15.77
C LEU A 175 0.70 -4.30 -15.77
N SER A 176 1.37 -4.42 -14.61
CA SER A 176 2.51 -5.30 -14.44
C SER A 176 2.07 -6.75 -14.27
N TYR A 177 1.14 -6.99 -13.33
CA TYR A 177 0.66 -8.33 -13.01
C TYR A 177 0.00 -9.01 -14.22
N LEU A 178 -0.89 -8.28 -14.91
CA LEU A 178 -1.66 -8.76 -16.06
C LEU A 178 -0.87 -8.73 -17.39
N ALA A 179 0.39 -8.32 -17.38
CA ALA A 179 1.21 -8.26 -18.59
C ALA A 179 1.30 -9.64 -19.28
N LYS A 180 1.31 -9.63 -20.62
CA LYS A 180 1.34 -10.85 -21.46
C LYS A 180 2.58 -11.73 -21.24
N SER A 181 3.67 -11.18 -20.69
CA SER A 181 4.90 -11.91 -20.40
C SER A 181 5.69 -11.19 -19.29
N ASP A 182 6.64 -11.89 -18.65
CA ASP A 182 7.54 -11.30 -17.65
C ASP A 182 8.39 -10.16 -18.25
N ALA A 183 8.81 -10.31 -19.51
CA ALA A 183 9.53 -9.26 -20.22
C ALA A 183 8.65 -8.00 -20.45
N ALA A 184 7.36 -8.16 -20.75
CA ALA A 184 6.44 -7.04 -20.87
C ALA A 184 6.18 -6.39 -19.51
N SER A 185 5.99 -7.17 -18.46
CA SER A 185 5.89 -6.71 -17.08
C SER A 185 7.12 -5.92 -16.66
N MET A 186 8.32 -6.42 -16.95
CA MET A 186 9.58 -5.75 -16.63
C MET A 186 9.70 -4.38 -17.30
N ARG A 187 9.41 -4.31 -18.61
CA ARG A 187 9.42 -3.02 -19.34
C ARG A 187 8.44 -2.01 -18.73
N TRP A 188 7.25 -2.48 -18.37
CA TRP A 188 6.26 -1.63 -17.74
C TRP A 188 6.76 -1.08 -16.39
N ARG A 189 7.32 -1.94 -15.52
CA ARG A 189 7.87 -1.54 -14.21
C ARG A 189 9.01 -0.52 -14.34
N GLN A 190 9.92 -0.73 -15.29
CA GLN A 190 11.00 0.22 -15.59
C GLN A 190 10.45 1.57 -16.07
N ALA A 191 9.44 1.56 -16.94
CA ALA A 191 8.79 2.78 -17.41
C ALA A 191 8.07 3.54 -16.28
N VAL A 192 7.42 2.83 -15.37
CA VAL A 192 6.76 3.43 -14.20
C VAL A 192 7.78 4.04 -13.23
N ILE A 193 8.89 3.35 -12.94
CA ILE A 193 9.98 3.89 -12.11
C ILE A 193 10.48 5.20 -12.74
N THR A 194 10.73 5.22 -14.04
CA THR A 194 11.17 6.43 -14.77
C THR A 194 10.13 7.54 -14.69
N SER A 195 8.83 7.21 -14.86
CA SER A 195 7.74 8.19 -14.75
C SER A 195 7.66 8.83 -13.37
N TYR A 196 7.80 8.06 -12.30
CA TYR A 196 7.84 8.60 -10.94
C TYR A 196 8.98 9.59 -10.76
N LEU A 197 10.19 9.22 -11.21
CA LEU A 197 11.40 10.02 -11.03
C LEU A 197 11.43 11.30 -11.87
N GLU A 198 10.95 11.24 -13.11
CA GLU A 198 11.12 12.34 -14.08
C GLU A 198 9.88 13.23 -14.19
N ARG A 199 8.71 12.74 -13.81
CA ARG A 199 7.46 13.49 -13.96
C ARG A 199 6.70 13.67 -12.66
N ASP A 200 6.44 12.59 -11.92
CA ASP A 200 5.48 12.63 -10.82
C ASP A 200 6.07 13.36 -9.60
N ILE A 201 7.31 13.07 -9.23
CA ILE A 201 7.99 13.74 -8.11
C ILE A 201 8.29 15.21 -8.41
N PRO A 202 8.82 15.59 -9.60
CA PRO A 202 8.96 16.99 -9.97
C PRO A 202 7.63 17.77 -10.02
N ALA A 203 6.53 17.11 -10.42
CA ALA A 203 5.19 17.72 -10.44
C ALA A 203 4.66 18.09 -9.05
N LEU A 204 5.21 17.50 -7.97
CA LEU A 204 4.96 17.89 -6.58
C LEU A 204 5.73 19.15 -6.15
N GLY A 205 6.47 19.79 -7.05
CA GLY A 205 7.33 20.95 -6.76
C GLY A 205 8.65 20.61 -6.08
N LEU A 206 9.00 19.32 -6.01
CA LEU A 206 10.21 18.84 -5.37
C LEU A 206 11.40 18.88 -6.32
N LYS A 207 12.46 19.60 -5.92
CA LYS A 207 13.72 19.74 -6.71
C LYS A 207 14.72 18.66 -6.30
N ILE A 208 14.39 17.39 -6.48
CA ILE A 208 15.29 16.26 -6.21
C ILE A 208 15.84 15.77 -7.56
N PRO A 209 17.18 15.65 -7.73
CA PRO A 209 17.74 15.09 -8.94
C PRO A 209 17.26 13.64 -9.15
N ALA A 210 16.64 13.37 -10.30
CA ALA A 210 16.05 12.08 -10.62
C ALA A 210 17.05 10.92 -10.49
N GLU A 211 18.29 11.14 -10.93
CA GLU A 211 19.38 10.14 -10.82
C GLU A 211 19.74 9.84 -9.36
N THR A 212 19.84 10.86 -8.51
CA THR A 212 20.11 10.67 -7.07
C THR A 212 19.01 9.86 -6.41
N LEU A 213 17.76 10.17 -6.74
CA LEU A 213 16.61 9.47 -6.19
C LEU A 213 16.52 8.02 -6.73
N ARG A 214 16.83 7.80 -8.02
CA ARG A 214 16.95 6.45 -8.61
C ARG A 214 17.97 5.61 -7.86
N ARG A 215 19.19 6.17 -7.63
CA ARG A 215 20.24 5.49 -6.88
C ARG A 215 19.79 5.17 -5.45
N LEU A 216 19.18 6.13 -4.76
CA LEU A 216 18.63 5.88 -3.42
C LEU A 216 17.60 4.74 -3.43
N TRP A 217 16.64 4.79 -4.35
CA TRP A 217 15.60 3.77 -4.42
C TRP A 217 16.17 2.38 -4.74
N THR A 218 17.15 2.30 -5.64
CA THR A 218 17.90 1.06 -5.89
C THR A 218 18.66 0.57 -4.64
N MET A 219 19.29 1.47 -3.89
CA MET A 219 19.95 1.11 -2.63
C MET A 219 18.93 0.58 -1.61
N LEU A 220 17.74 1.18 -1.50
CA LEU A 220 16.68 0.68 -0.64
C LEU A 220 16.19 -0.71 -1.08
N ALA A 221 16.13 -0.98 -2.39
CA ALA A 221 15.80 -2.30 -2.91
C ALA A 221 16.84 -3.37 -2.51
N HIS A 222 18.15 -3.03 -2.52
CA HIS A 222 19.22 -3.90 -2.01
C HIS A 222 19.16 -4.09 -0.48
N HIS A 223 18.65 -3.09 0.24
CA HIS A 223 18.47 -3.12 1.70
C HIS A 223 17.05 -3.50 2.15
N GLN A 224 16.33 -4.24 1.33
CA GLN A 224 14.95 -4.67 1.60
C GLN A 224 14.85 -5.37 2.97
N GLY A 225 13.96 -4.89 3.83
CA GLY A 225 13.75 -5.46 5.17
C GLY A 225 14.87 -5.20 6.19
N GLN A 226 15.87 -4.38 5.85
CA GLN A 226 16.93 -4.04 6.77
C GLN A 226 16.66 -2.74 7.53
N MET A 227 17.31 -2.59 8.67
CA MET A 227 17.23 -1.35 9.45
C MET A 227 17.84 -0.18 8.65
N LEU A 228 17.13 0.93 8.62
CA LEU A 228 17.55 2.14 7.92
C LEU A 228 18.83 2.73 8.54
N ASN A 229 19.89 2.78 7.75
CA ASN A 229 21.13 3.47 8.09
C ASN A 229 21.27 4.73 7.21
N GLN A 230 20.71 5.83 7.68
CA GLN A 230 20.71 7.11 6.96
C GLN A 230 22.13 7.65 6.70
N SER A 231 23.05 7.48 7.64
CA SER A 231 24.45 7.96 7.50
C SER A 231 25.17 7.22 6.38
N GLN A 232 24.98 5.91 6.26
CA GLN A 232 25.57 5.12 5.19
C GLN A 232 25.01 5.53 3.81
N LEU A 233 23.70 5.72 3.70
CA LEU A 233 23.04 6.16 2.46
C LEU A 233 23.51 7.58 2.07
N ALA A 234 23.60 8.49 3.04
CA ALA A 234 24.07 9.86 2.84
C ALA A 234 25.50 9.89 2.30
N ALA A 235 26.39 9.13 2.91
CA ALA A 235 27.78 9.01 2.46
C ALA A 235 27.89 8.44 1.03
N ALA A 236 27.14 7.38 0.72
CA ALA A 236 27.16 6.74 -0.60
C ALA A 236 26.60 7.62 -1.73
N LEU A 237 25.68 8.53 -1.41
CA LEU A 237 25.07 9.45 -2.38
C LEU A 237 25.68 10.86 -2.37
N ALA A 238 26.66 11.11 -1.50
CA ALA A 238 27.30 12.42 -1.29
C ALA A 238 26.28 13.55 -1.01
N VAL A 239 25.27 13.26 -0.16
CA VAL A 239 24.25 14.20 0.29
C VAL A 239 24.17 14.25 1.81
N SER A 240 23.43 15.23 2.36
CA SER A 240 23.21 15.29 3.82
C SER A 240 22.26 14.19 4.32
N GLY A 241 22.37 13.81 5.60
CA GLY A 241 21.41 12.90 6.24
C GLY A 241 19.98 13.45 6.20
N GLN A 242 19.80 14.77 6.29
CA GLN A 242 18.49 15.42 6.17
C GLN A 242 17.89 15.24 4.76
N ALA A 243 18.73 15.35 3.72
CA ALA A 243 18.27 15.07 2.35
C ALA A 243 17.81 13.63 2.18
N ILE A 244 18.53 12.65 2.75
CA ILE A 244 18.10 11.23 2.74
C ILE A 244 16.75 11.05 3.43
N THR A 245 16.57 11.67 4.61
CA THR A 245 15.27 11.62 5.31
C THR A 245 14.16 12.12 4.43
N HIS A 246 14.34 13.32 3.85
CA HIS A 246 13.36 13.94 2.96
C HIS A 246 13.06 13.07 1.71
N TYR A 247 14.10 12.51 1.09
CA TYR A 247 13.90 11.66 -0.11
C TYR A 247 13.12 10.38 0.22
N ILE A 248 13.40 9.78 1.38
CA ILE A 248 12.64 8.60 1.83
C ILE A 248 11.20 9.01 2.22
N ASP A 249 10.99 10.18 2.84
CA ASP A 249 9.66 10.71 3.13
C ASP A 249 8.83 10.83 1.85
N VAL A 250 9.39 11.41 0.79
CA VAL A 250 8.74 11.53 -0.52
C VAL A 250 8.35 10.15 -1.08
N LEU A 251 9.23 9.15 -1.02
CA LEU A 251 8.91 7.79 -1.47
C LEU A 251 7.84 7.12 -0.60
N CYS A 252 7.81 7.41 0.70
CA CYS A 252 6.75 6.94 1.60
C CYS A 252 5.42 7.63 1.31
N ASP A 253 5.42 8.93 1.09
CA ASP A 253 4.23 9.72 0.75
C ASP A 253 3.60 9.27 -0.57
N LEU A 254 4.42 8.83 -1.53
CA LEU A 254 3.98 8.22 -2.78
C LEU A 254 3.58 6.74 -2.64
N MET A 255 3.63 6.19 -1.43
CA MET A 255 3.33 4.78 -1.12
C MET A 255 4.22 3.77 -1.87
N LEU A 256 5.44 4.17 -2.25
CA LEU A 256 6.42 3.32 -2.92
C LEU A 256 7.36 2.62 -1.95
N VAL A 257 7.56 3.23 -0.78
CA VAL A 257 8.41 2.72 0.30
C VAL A 257 7.61 2.71 1.60
N ARG A 258 7.84 1.71 2.44
CA ARG A 258 7.30 1.63 3.79
C ARG A 258 8.44 1.69 4.81
N ARG A 259 8.27 2.52 5.83
CA ARG A 259 9.02 2.42 7.07
C ARG A 259 8.21 1.62 8.07
N LEU A 260 8.69 0.44 8.44
CA LEU A 260 8.10 -0.35 9.51
C LEU A 260 8.79 0.05 10.82
N PRO A 261 8.07 0.63 11.79
CA PRO A 261 8.68 1.05 13.05
C PRO A 261 9.04 -0.15 13.94
N PRO A 262 10.03 -0.01 14.83
CA PRO A 262 10.28 -1.02 15.85
C PRO A 262 9.12 -1.07 16.84
N TRP A 263 8.84 -2.27 17.35
CA TRP A 263 7.85 -2.49 18.39
C TRP A 263 8.27 -1.80 19.70
N VAL A 264 7.28 -1.19 20.35
CA VAL A 264 7.45 -0.55 21.66
C VAL A 264 6.53 -1.24 22.66
N SER A 265 7.08 -1.66 23.79
CA SER A 265 6.30 -2.30 24.86
C SER A 265 5.24 -1.35 25.41
N PRO A 266 3.96 -1.75 25.45
CA PRO A 266 2.91 -0.94 26.11
C PRO A 266 3.15 -0.76 27.62
N ALA A 267 3.86 -1.70 28.24
CA ALA A 267 4.16 -1.69 29.68
C ALA A 267 5.45 -0.92 30.05
N GLY A 268 6.11 -0.28 29.06
CA GLY A 268 7.40 0.39 29.29
C GLY A 268 8.59 -0.57 29.17
N ASN A 269 9.66 -0.34 29.95
CA ASN A 269 10.94 -1.03 29.82
C ASN A 269 10.82 -2.56 29.91
N VAL A 270 11.13 -3.30 28.86
CA VAL A 270 11.20 -4.78 28.81
C VAL A 270 12.54 -5.30 29.34
N GLY A 271 13.38 -4.45 29.92
CA GLY A 271 14.72 -4.83 30.40
C GLY A 271 15.74 -5.17 29.30
N LYS A 272 15.31 -5.23 28.03
CA LYS A 272 16.15 -5.50 26.87
C LYS A 272 16.32 -4.24 26.01
N ARG A 273 17.53 -4.07 25.47
CA ARG A 273 17.83 -2.95 24.56
C ARG A 273 17.21 -3.23 23.17
N LEU A 274 16.04 -2.65 22.90
CA LEU A 274 15.39 -2.68 21.58
C LEU A 274 16.09 -1.72 20.61
N VAL A 275 16.07 -2.07 19.33
CA VAL A 275 16.53 -1.19 18.25
C VAL A 275 15.56 -0.01 18.08
N ARG A 276 16.07 1.12 17.56
CA ARG A 276 15.27 2.34 17.36
C ARG A 276 15.05 2.68 15.90
N SER A 277 15.94 2.25 15.01
CA SER A 277 15.80 2.52 13.57
C SER A 277 14.68 1.68 12.96
N PRO A 278 13.85 2.23 12.07
CA PRO A 278 12.83 1.45 11.36
C PRO A 278 13.49 0.49 10.34
N LYS A 279 12.79 -0.59 10.00
CA LYS A 279 13.05 -1.36 8.79
C LYS A 279 12.46 -0.62 7.58
N VAL A 280 13.08 -0.77 6.41
CA VAL A 280 12.63 -0.13 5.17
C VAL A 280 12.34 -1.19 4.11
N TYR A 281 11.20 -1.03 3.44
CA TYR A 281 10.74 -1.91 2.38
C TYR A 281 10.33 -1.09 1.15
N VAL A 282 10.78 -1.49 -0.04
CA VAL A 282 10.08 -1.16 -1.28
C VAL A 282 8.79 -1.96 -1.26
N ARG A 283 7.63 -1.30 -1.24
CA ARG A 283 6.33 -1.92 -0.95
C ARG A 283 5.90 -2.94 -2.00
N ASP A 284 6.18 -2.65 -3.27
CA ASP A 284 5.88 -3.57 -4.37
C ASP A 284 7.11 -4.38 -4.76
N CYS A 285 7.03 -5.69 -4.61
CA CYS A 285 8.14 -6.60 -4.91
C CYS A 285 8.53 -6.59 -6.40
N GLY A 286 7.58 -6.36 -7.31
CA GLY A 286 7.87 -6.21 -8.72
C GLY A 286 8.71 -4.96 -9.01
N LEU A 287 8.41 -3.82 -8.38
CA LEU A 287 9.26 -2.63 -8.48
C LEU A 287 10.64 -2.87 -7.85
N CYS A 288 10.70 -3.57 -6.71
CA CYS A 288 11.96 -3.99 -6.10
C CYS A 288 12.81 -4.80 -7.10
N HIS A 289 12.23 -5.81 -7.74
CA HIS A 289 12.93 -6.63 -8.72
C HIS A 289 13.32 -5.84 -9.98
N ALA A 290 12.52 -4.86 -10.41
CA ALA A 290 12.87 -4.00 -11.54
C ALA A 290 14.03 -3.04 -11.22
N LEU A 291 14.11 -2.50 -9.99
CA LEU A 291 15.25 -1.70 -9.52
C LEU A 291 16.54 -2.49 -9.44
N LEU A 292 16.45 -3.82 -9.25
CA LEU A 292 17.58 -4.75 -9.16
C LEU A 292 17.87 -5.48 -10.48
N ASP A 293 17.15 -5.16 -11.55
CA ASP A 293 17.25 -5.79 -12.88
C ASP A 293 17.04 -7.32 -12.85
N LEU A 294 16.03 -7.78 -12.12
CA LEU A 294 15.65 -9.18 -11.98
C LEU A 294 14.38 -9.49 -12.79
N PRO A 295 14.51 -9.84 -14.09
CA PRO A 295 13.37 -9.92 -15.00
C PRO A 295 12.56 -11.21 -14.90
N ARG A 296 13.11 -12.28 -14.31
CA ARG A 296 12.52 -13.64 -14.28
C ARG A 296 12.60 -14.25 -12.90
N LEU A 297 11.71 -15.19 -12.61
CA LEU A 297 11.63 -15.84 -11.31
C LEU A 297 12.95 -16.54 -10.92
N GLU A 298 13.60 -17.21 -11.88
CA GLU A 298 14.88 -17.88 -11.64
C GLU A 298 15.97 -16.88 -11.21
N ALA A 299 15.98 -15.68 -11.82
CA ALA A 299 16.92 -14.63 -11.43
C ALA A 299 16.66 -14.14 -10.01
N VAL A 300 15.38 -13.97 -9.62
CA VAL A 300 15.01 -13.62 -8.24
C VAL A 300 15.42 -14.72 -7.27
N LEU A 301 15.15 -16.00 -7.61
CA LEU A 301 15.49 -17.15 -6.77
C LEU A 301 16.99 -17.31 -6.52
N ALA A 302 17.81 -16.98 -7.53
CA ALA A 302 19.26 -17.04 -7.45
C ALA A 302 19.89 -15.79 -6.78
N HIS A 303 19.12 -14.72 -6.57
CA HIS A 303 19.65 -13.48 -6.02
C HIS A 303 19.59 -13.47 -4.48
N PRO A 304 20.58 -12.88 -3.79
CA PRO A 304 20.61 -12.79 -2.31
C PRO A 304 19.36 -12.12 -1.71
N ILE A 305 18.64 -11.30 -2.49
CA ILE A 305 17.44 -10.60 -2.06
C ILE A 305 16.20 -11.50 -1.95
N ALA A 306 16.24 -12.74 -2.41
CA ALA A 306 15.07 -13.63 -2.53
C ALA A 306 14.27 -13.74 -1.23
N GLY A 307 14.94 -13.97 -0.11
CA GLY A 307 14.29 -14.08 1.20
C GLY A 307 13.62 -12.78 1.62
N GLN A 308 14.35 -11.67 1.55
CA GLN A 308 13.88 -10.35 1.99
C GLN A 308 12.77 -9.77 1.09
N SER A 309 12.83 -10.01 -0.23
CA SER A 309 11.76 -9.57 -1.13
C SER A 309 10.48 -10.39 -0.95
N TYR A 310 10.60 -11.68 -0.63
CA TYR A 310 9.46 -12.52 -0.26
C TYR A 310 8.86 -12.07 1.08
N GLU A 311 9.70 -11.81 2.11
CA GLU A 311 9.30 -11.25 3.40
C GLU A 311 8.51 -9.94 3.19
N ALA A 312 9.03 -9.04 2.36
CA ALA A 312 8.36 -7.77 2.05
C ALA A 312 6.98 -7.96 1.42
N MET A 313 6.86 -8.88 0.44
CA MET A 313 5.57 -9.22 -0.16
C MET A 313 4.59 -9.70 0.91
N VAL A 314 4.98 -10.64 1.75
CA VAL A 314 4.11 -11.21 2.79
C VAL A 314 3.70 -10.11 3.80
N ILE A 315 4.63 -9.28 4.25
CA ILE A 315 4.36 -8.18 5.18
C ILE A 315 3.33 -7.20 4.59
N GLU A 316 3.47 -6.80 3.31
CA GLU A 316 2.49 -5.92 2.67
C GLU A 316 1.11 -6.58 2.53
N GLN A 317 1.03 -7.89 2.24
CA GLN A 317 -0.23 -8.63 2.22
C GLN A 317 -0.91 -8.64 3.61
N LEU A 318 -0.15 -8.89 4.67
CA LEU A 318 -0.67 -8.94 6.04
C LEU A 318 -1.12 -7.56 6.55
N ILE A 319 -0.32 -6.51 6.31
CA ILE A 319 -0.67 -5.13 6.72
C ILE A 319 -1.92 -4.66 5.97
N THR A 320 -2.01 -4.95 4.67
CA THR A 320 -3.19 -4.57 3.86
C THR A 320 -4.45 -5.33 4.27
N ALA A 321 -4.31 -6.56 4.77
CA ALA A 321 -5.45 -7.34 5.30
C ALA A 321 -5.96 -6.81 6.66
N ALA A 322 -5.13 -6.07 7.39
CA ALA A 322 -5.49 -5.49 8.69
C ALA A 322 -5.14 -3.99 8.74
N PRO A 323 -5.79 -3.13 7.94
CA PRO A 323 -5.42 -1.73 7.76
C PRO A 323 -5.55 -0.88 9.04
N GLN A 324 -6.37 -1.32 10.01
CA GLN A 324 -6.54 -0.64 11.30
C GLN A 324 -5.54 -1.12 12.36
N ALA A 325 -4.76 -2.17 12.08
CA ALA A 325 -3.76 -2.67 13.01
C ALA A 325 -2.51 -1.79 13.05
N GLN A 326 -1.92 -1.65 14.23
CA GLN A 326 -0.61 -1.01 14.37
C GLN A 326 0.48 -2.01 14.02
N ALA A 327 1.16 -1.79 12.88
CA ALA A 327 2.22 -2.63 12.39
C ALA A 327 3.59 -2.17 12.91
N SER A 328 4.41 -3.12 13.37
CA SER A 328 5.78 -2.91 13.83
C SER A 328 6.59 -4.19 13.63
N PHE A 329 7.90 -4.15 13.81
CA PHE A 329 8.75 -5.34 13.92
C PHE A 329 9.41 -5.39 15.31
N TYR A 330 9.74 -6.58 15.76
CA TYR A 330 10.49 -6.74 17.02
C TYR A 330 11.94 -7.07 16.71
N ARG A 331 12.90 -6.34 17.33
CA ARG A 331 14.31 -6.69 17.27
C ARG A 331 15.07 -6.15 18.48
N THR A 332 15.91 -7.02 19.08
CA THR A 332 16.86 -6.64 20.14
C THR A 332 18.25 -6.37 19.57
N ALA A 333 19.07 -5.65 20.33
CA ALA A 333 20.49 -5.46 19.99
C ALA A 333 21.28 -6.78 19.90
N HIS A 334 20.78 -7.87 20.50
CA HIS A 334 21.41 -9.20 20.50
C HIS A 334 20.87 -10.12 19.38
N GLY A 335 20.01 -9.59 18.49
CA GLY A 335 19.56 -10.30 17.29
C GLY A 335 18.31 -11.18 17.44
N ALA A 336 17.62 -11.16 18.60
CA ALA A 336 16.28 -11.73 18.67
C ALA A 336 15.33 -10.88 17.80
N GLU A 337 14.53 -11.51 16.92
CA GLU A 337 13.74 -10.80 15.91
C GLU A 337 12.41 -11.50 15.65
N ALA A 338 11.38 -10.72 15.35
CA ALA A 338 10.16 -11.12 14.67
C ALA A 338 9.87 -10.12 13.55
N ASP A 339 9.53 -10.62 12.36
CA ASP A 339 9.46 -9.82 11.14
C ASP A 339 8.29 -8.85 11.16
N LEU A 340 7.15 -9.26 11.74
CA LEU A 340 5.96 -8.42 11.87
C LEU A 340 5.26 -8.66 13.20
N VAL A 341 4.90 -7.57 13.88
CA VAL A 341 4.02 -7.53 15.05
C VAL A 341 2.83 -6.65 14.69
N LEU A 342 1.63 -7.22 14.69
CA LEU A 342 0.38 -6.50 14.47
C LEU A 342 -0.39 -6.40 15.78
N ARG A 343 -0.65 -5.17 16.23
CA ARG A 343 -1.57 -4.89 17.32
C ARG A 343 -2.92 -4.51 16.73
N LEU A 344 -3.90 -5.41 16.89
CA LEU A 344 -5.25 -5.22 16.39
C LEU A 344 -6.03 -4.19 17.22
N PRO A 345 -7.08 -3.55 16.67
CA PRO A 345 -7.88 -2.55 17.39
C PRO A 345 -8.46 -3.06 18.72
N GLN A 346 -8.80 -4.36 18.79
CA GLN A 346 -9.31 -5.01 20.00
C GLN A 346 -8.23 -5.25 21.09
N GLY A 347 -6.97 -4.83 20.80
CA GLY A 347 -5.84 -4.96 21.73
C GLY A 347 -5.10 -6.29 21.64
N GLU A 348 -5.55 -7.23 20.82
CA GLU A 348 -4.85 -8.50 20.59
C GLU A 348 -3.58 -8.25 19.76
N THR A 349 -2.49 -8.94 20.11
CA THR A 349 -1.22 -8.82 19.39
C THR A 349 -0.89 -10.14 18.71
N TRP A 350 -0.65 -10.07 17.40
CA TRP A 350 -0.26 -11.19 16.55
C TRP A 350 1.18 -11.01 16.11
N VAL A 351 1.96 -12.09 16.10
CA VAL A 351 3.38 -12.05 15.75
C VAL A 351 3.66 -13.03 14.62
N PHE A 352 4.40 -12.55 13.62
CA PHE A 352 4.71 -13.29 12.40
C PHE A 352 6.21 -13.35 12.17
N GLU A 353 6.69 -14.53 11.76
CA GLU A 353 7.97 -14.75 11.12
C GLU A 353 7.70 -15.25 9.70
N VAL A 354 8.48 -14.78 8.75
CA VAL A 354 8.34 -15.15 7.33
C VAL A 354 9.55 -15.97 6.89
N LYS A 355 9.31 -17.12 6.29
CA LYS A 355 10.37 -17.98 5.74
C LYS A 355 10.01 -18.42 4.33
N ARG A 356 10.91 -18.17 3.38
CA ARG A 356 10.79 -18.73 2.04
C ARG A 356 11.40 -20.13 1.97
N SER A 357 10.70 -21.09 2.57
CA SER A 357 11.11 -22.49 2.64
C SER A 357 9.87 -23.40 2.64
N SER A 358 9.93 -24.53 1.95
CA SER A 358 8.88 -25.56 2.04
C SER A 358 8.93 -26.38 3.34
N ALA A 359 10.04 -26.29 4.07
CA ALA A 359 10.21 -26.90 5.39
C ALA A 359 10.70 -25.80 6.37
N PRO A 360 9.84 -24.81 6.72
CA PRO A 360 10.25 -23.68 7.50
C PRO A 360 10.48 -24.05 8.96
N VAL A 361 11.51 -23.42 9.55
CA VAL A 361 11.83 -23.55 10.97
C VAL A 361 11.89 -22.14 11.57
N ALA A 362 11.12 -21.91 12.63
CA ALA A 362 11.17 -20.66 13.38
C ALA A 362 12.52 -20.50 14.08
N SER A 363 13.05 -19.28 14.06
CA SER A 363 14.35 -18.97 14.68
C SER A 363 14.25 -18.98 16.21
N ARG A 364 15.37 -19.21 16.87
CA ARG A 364 15.45 -19.07 18.35
C ARG A 364 15.06 -17.63 18.75
N GLY A 365 15.49 -16.63 17.98
CA GLY A 365 15.18 -15.23 18.23
C GLY A 365 13.68 -14.92 18.15
N PHE A 366 12.94 -15.62 17.29
CA PHE A 366 11.49 -15.52 17.21
C PHE A 366 10.81 -15.99 18.52
N TYR A 367 11.19 -17.14 19.05
CA TYR A 367 10.65 -17.62 20.34
C TYR A 367 10.98 -16.68 21.51
N GLU A 368 12.12 -15.99 21.46
CA GLU A 368 12.44 -14.94 22.44
C GLU A 368 11.54 -13.71 22.26
N ALA A 369 11.27 -13.31 21.00
CA ALA A 369 10.35 -12.23 20.69
C ALA A 369 8.93 -12.51 21.20
N LEU A 370 8.42 -13.73 21.04
CA LEU A 370 7.09 -14.13 21.52
C LEU A 370 6.92 -13.92 23.03
N LYS A 371 7.97 -14.22 23.82
CA LYS A 371 7.97 -14.03 25.28
C LYS A 371 7.92 -12.55 25.66
N ASP A 372 8.68 -11.72 24.95
CA ASP A 372 8.77 -10.28 25.24
C ASP A 372 7.52 -9.51 24.79
N VAL A 373 6.96 -9.89 23.63
CA VAL A 373 5.72 -9.29 23.08
C VAL A 373 4.48 -9.80 23.81
N GLN A 374 4.57 -10.95 24.53
CA GLN A 374 3.46 -11.62 25.20
C GLN A 374 2.28 -11.91 24.23
N SER A 375 2.63 -12.33 23.02
CA SER A 375 1.65 -12.65 21.98
C SER A 375 0.85 -13.90 22.34
N LYS A 376 -0.45 -13.88 22.02
CA LYS A 376 -1.34 -15.05 22.12
C LYS A 376 -1.44 -15.82 20.81
N ARG A 377 -1.10 -15.20 19.68
CA ARG A 377 -1.15 -15.80 18.35
C ARG A 377 0.15 -15.56 17.61
N HIS A 378 0.78 -16.63 17.17
CA HIS A 378 2.09 -16.60 16.52
C HIS A 378 2.12 -17.52 15.31
N PHE A 379 2.65 -16.95 14.23
CA PHE A 379 2.57 -17.56 12.92
C PHE A 379 3.94 -17.59 12.26
N LEU A 380 4.21 -18.72 11.60
CA LEU A 380 5.32 -18.87 10.65
C LEU A 380 4.73 -18.96 9.26
N VAL A 381 4.84 -17.86 8.49
CA VAL A 381 4.29 -17.78 7.15
C VAL A 381 5.33 -18.26 6.13
N ALA A 382 4.96 -19.24 5.33
CA ALA A 382 5.87 -19.85 4.36
C ALA A 382 5.10 -20.47 3.17
N PRO A 383 5.77 -20.76 2.04
CA PRO A 383 5.15 -21.41 0.88
C PRO A 383 4.91 -22.92 1.15
N VAL A 384 3.97 -23.19 2.04
CA VAL A 384 3.51 -24.54 2.40
C VAL A 384 2.11 -24.80 1.82
N PRO A 385 1.75 -26.06 1.52
CA PRO A 385 0.47 -26.37 0.85
C PRO A 385 -0.74 -26.19 1.77
N ALA A 386 -0.58 -26.32 3.08
CA ALA A 386 -1.65 -26.19 4.08
C ALA A 386 -1.07 -25.81 5.44
N ALA A 387 -1.93 -25.25 6.32
CA ALA A 387 -1.54 -24.95 7.67
C ALA A 387 -1.35 -26.22 8.52
N TYR A 388 -0.38 -26.17 9.42
CA TYR A 388 -0.12 -27.21 10.40
C TYR A 388 0.46 -26.64 11.69
N PRO A 389 0.30 -27.34 12.84
CA PRO A 389 0.89 -26.91 14.10
C PRO A 389 2.42 -27.08 14.10
N GLY A 390 3.12 -26.00 14.44
CA GLY A 390 4.56 -26.02 14.71
C GLY A 390 4.86 -26.19 16.19
N ARG A 391 6.10 -25.92 16.58
CA ARG A 391 6.57 -26.03 17.97
C ARG A 391 6.03 -24.85 18.80
N ASP A 392 5.79 -25.10 20.11
CA ASP A 392 5.46 -24.08 21.12
C ASP A 392 4.24 -23.20 20.74
N GLY A 393 3.23 -23.79 20.11
CA GLY A 393 1.99 -23.13 19.73
C GLY A 393 2.07 -22.23 18.48
N VAL A 394 3.22 -22.21 17.79
CA VAL A 394 3.36 -21.54 16.49
C VAL A 394 2.52 -22.27 15.45
N GLN A 395 1.76 -21.54 14.65
CA GLN A 395 1.04 -22.08 13.50
C GLN A 395 1.84 -21.80 12.23
N VAL A 396 2.18 -22.85 11.48
CA VAL A 396 2.80 -22.72 10.16
C VAL A 396 1.69 -22.67 9.12
N MET A 397 1.73 -21.69 8.20
CA MET A 397 0.67 -21.56 7.20
C MET A 397 1.12 -20.80 5.94
N PRO A 398 0.44 -21.03 4.80
CA PRO A 398 0.65 -20.23 3.60
C PRO A 398 0.14 -18.79 3.79
N VAL A 399 0.72 -17.85 3.05
CA VAL A 399 0.36 -16.42 3.14
C VAL A 399 -1.12 -16.17 2.90
N GLN A 400 -1.76 -16.90 1.99
CA GLN A 400 -3.18 -16.73 1.68
C GLN A 400 -4.07 -17.03 2.89
N GLN A 401 -3.77 -18.08 3.66
CA GLN A 401 -4.52 -18.41 4.88
C GLN A 401 -4.27 -17.37 5.99
N ALA A 402 -3.04 -16.89 6.15
CA ALA A 402 -2.72 -15.84 7.11
C ALA A 402 -3.49 -14.54 6.82
N VAL A 403 -3.56 -14.14 5.55
CA VAL A 403 -4.33 -12.98 5.07
C VAL A 403 -5.83 -13.16 5.31
N GLN A 404 -6.40 -14.33 4.99
CA GLN A 404 -7.81 -14.62 5.24
C GLN A 404 -8.16 -14.57 6.73
N LEU A 405 -7.30 -15.14 7.57
CA LEU A 405 -7.48 -15.14 9.02
C LEU A 405 -7.49 -13.72 9.61
N LEU A 406 -6.59 -12.84 9.13
CA LEU A 406 -6.56 -11.42 9.52
C LEU A 406 -7.80 -10.65 9.03
N ALA A 407 -8.22 -10.89 7.79
CA ALA A 407 -9.38 -10.21 7.23
C ALA A 407 -10.67 -10.51 8.00
N GLN A 408 -10.83 -11.74 8.52
CA GLN A 408 -11.96 -12.14 9.37
C GLN A 408 -12.03 -11.45 10.73
N GLN A 409 -10.91 -10.88 11.20
CA GLN A 409 -10.87 -10.16 12.48
C GLN A 409 -11.23 -8.67 12.36
N ASN A 410 -11.33 -8.15 11.14
CA ASN A 410 -11.60 -6.74 10.83
C ASN A 410 -13.04 -6.52 10.29
N GLY A 411 -13.84 -7.60 10.20
CA GLY A 411 -15.23 -7.60 9.75
C GLY A 411 -16.20 -7.69 10.95
#